data_e89a55873e44b5279684c3a4c34af4a6
#
_entry.id   e89a55873e44b5279684c3a4c34af4a6
#
_cell.length_a   1.000
_cell.length_b   1.000
_cell.length_c   1.000
_cell.angle_alpha   90.00
_cell.angle_beta   90.00
_cell.angle_gamma   90.00
#
_symmetry.space_group_name_H-M   'P 1'
#
loop_
_entity.id
_entity.type
_entity.pdbx_description
1 polymer ?
#
loop_
_entity_poly.entity_id
_entity_poly.type
_entity_poly.pdbx_seq_one_letter_code
_entity_poly.pdbx_strand_id
1 'polypeptide(L)'
;FENHGSTIDVVDIGTPHRDYDIRNMSATINGVNLTDIRKSEYIDVGVEVHLGSQAIQRGREGTLHFEFTMPNMVYQDTTDQEKASLQITPTWFDSDLVQGSTHLQLAIHIPEGVEPDEVVYQKQEFSNKALFNDRVVAIWEWPETKITREHLVGVSFPKRVMQKVIEMNIFQLTNKWLTDNPMTYLMLGVFNVAILRFLFFRFT
;
A
#
# COMPACT_ATOMS: atom_id res chain seq x y z
N PHE A 1 -16.26 -11.18 -4.85
CA PHE A 1 -16.78 -10.37 -5.97
C PHE A 1 -17.77 -11.18 -6.81
N GLU A 2 -18.78 -10.51 -7.37
CA GLU A 2 -19.78 -11.08 -8.26
C GLU A 2 -19.41 -10.72 -9.71
N ASN A 3 -19.46 -11.72 -10.61
CA ASN A 3 -19.08 -11.54 -12.01
C ASN A 3 -20.30 -11.24 -12.88
N HIS A 4 -20.38 -10.06 -13.42
CA HIS A 4 -21.39 -9.66 -14.41
C HIS A 4 -20.88 -9.64 -15.85
N GLY A 5 -19.56 -9.80 -16.04
CA GLY A 5 -18.86 -9.73 -17.32
C GLY A 5 -18.54 -11.09 -17.96
N SER A 6 -17.39 -11.14 -18.61
CA SER A 6 -16.81 -12.38 -19.14
C SER A 6 -16.30 -13.26 -17.98
N THR A 7 -16.00 -14.53 -18.29
CA THR A 7 -15.38 -15.43 -17.32
C THR A 7 -14.11 -14.79 -16.73
N ILE A 8 -13.98 -14.82 -15.40
CA ILE A 8 -12.76 -14.40 -14.70
C ILE A 8 -11.94 -15.67 -14.47
N ASP A 9 -10.84 -15.79 -15.16
CA ASP A 9 -9.93 -16.93 -15.09
C ASP A 9 -8.55 -16.56 -14.51
N VAL A 10 -8.23 -15.26 -14.47
CA VAL A 10 -7.02 -14.70 -13.89
C VAL A 10 -7.36 -13.48 -13.05
N VAL A 11 -6.64 -13.28 -11.95
CA VAL A 11 -6.71 -12.08 -11.11
C VAL A 11 -5.30 -11.51 -10.96
N ASP A 12 -5.11 -10.29 -11.44
CA ASP A 12 -3.87 -9.53 -11.25
C ASP A 12 -3.88 -8.81 -9.90
N ILE A 13 -2.80 -8.96 -9.14
CA ILE A 13 -2.65 -8.39 -7.80
C ILE A 13 -1.37 -7.57 -7.74
N GLY A 14 -1.53 -6.25 -7.55
CA GLY A 14 -0.40 -5.35 -7.31
C GLY A 14 0.30 -5.63 -5.99
N THR A 15 1.63 -5.53 -5.98
CA THR A 15 2.44 -5.61 -4.77
C THR A 15 3.11 -4.26 -4.49
N PRO A 16 3.44 -3.93 -3.22
CA PRO A 16 4.04 -2.64 -2.87
C PRO A 16 5.36 -2.33 -3.57
N HIS A 17 6.18 -3.34 -3.84
CA HIS A 17 7.44 -3.24 -4.59
C HIS A 17 7.85 -4.60 -5.17
N ARG A 18 8.98 -4.64 -5.90
CA ARG A 18 9.43 -5.85 -6.64
C ARG A 18 10.18 -6.89 -5.80
N ASP A 19 10.46 -6.61 -4.52
CA ASP A 19 11.23 -7.52 -3.65
C ASP A 19 10.35 -8.62 -3.04
N TYR A 20 9.47 -9.22 -3.83
CA TYR A 20 8.65 -10.35 -3.42
C TYR A 20 9.20 -11.67 -3.95
N ASP A 21 8.86 -12.76 -3.27
CA ASP A 21 9.16 -14.12 -3.71
C ASP A 21 7.85 -14.89 -3.92
N ILE A 22 7.53 -15.21 -5.16
CA ILE A 22 6.30 -15.93 -5.54
C ILE A 22 6.17 -17.27 -4.79
N ARG A 23 7.28 -17.92 -4.45
CA ARG A 23 7.27 -19.18 -3.72
C ARG A 23 6.70 -19.06 -2.29
N ASN A 24 6.66 -17.88 -1.75
CA ASN A 24 6.10 -17.54 -0.43
C ASN A 24 4.68 -16.96 -0.53
N MET A 25 4.04 -17.09 -1.69
CA MET A 25 2.68 -16.66 -1.93
C MET A 25 1.73 -17.83 -1.89
N SER A 26 0.53 -17.63 -1.39
CA SER A 26 -0.56 -18.60 -1.43
C SER A 26 -1.87 -17.93 -1.80
N ALA A 27 -2.70 -18.66 -2.51
CA ALA A 27 -4.02 -18.18 -2.91
C ALA A 27 -5.06 -19.30 -2.79
N THR A 28 -6.27 -18.94 -2.40
CA THR A 28 -7.44 -19.82 -2.50
C THR A 28 -8.62 -19.08 -3.11
N ILE A 29 -9.44 -19.80 -3.83
CA ILE A 29 -10.74 -19.31 -4.31
C ILE A 29 -11.85 -20.19 -3.75
N ASN A 30 -12.79 -19.60 -3.02
CA ASN A 30 -13.85 -20.33 -2.32
C ASN A 30 -13.31 -21.47 -1.43
N GLY A 31 -12.13 -21.29 -0.83
CA GLY A 31 -11.43 -22.29 -0.02
C GLY A 31 -10.65 -23.35 -0.79
N VAL A 32 -10.65 -23.33 -2.12
CA VAL A 32 -9.86 -24.24 -2.97
C VAL A 32 -8.50 -23.64 -3.25
N ASN A 33 -7.42 -24.37 -2.96
CA ASN A 33 -6.04 -23.93 -3.20
C ASN A 33 -5.75 -23.73 -4.70
N LEU A 34 -5.08 -22.62 -5.00
CA LEU A 34 -4.58 -22.28 -6.32
C LEU A 34 -3.06 -22.40 -6.29
N THR A 35 -2.49 -23.06 -7.29
CA THR A 35 -1.03 -23.34 -7.35
C THR A 35 -0.34 -22.58 -8.48
N ASP A 36 -1.09 -21.97 -9.37
CA ASP A 36 -0.55 -21.27 -10.52
C ASP A 36 -0.55 -19.75 -10.24
N ILE A 37 0.53 -19.28 -9.62
CA ILE A 37 0.81 -17.86 -9.34
C ILE A 37 2.07 -17.51 -10.12
N ARG A 38 1.99 -16.44 -10.93
CA ARG A 38 3.09 -15.99 -11.81
C ARG A 38 3.30 -14.50 -11.66
N LYS A 39 4.40 -13.98 -12.23
CA LYS A 39 4.57 -12.54 -12.42
C LYS A 39 3.50 -12.04 -13.38
N SER A 40 2.82 -10.95 -13.03
CA SER A 40 1.81 -10.36 -13.90
C SER A 40 2.42 -9.86 -15.22
N GLU A 41 1.69 -10.09 -16.30
CA GLU A 41 1.98 -9.51 -17.62
C GLU A 41 1.34 -8.12 -17.79
N TYR A 42 0.32 -7.77 -16.99
CA TYR A 42 -0.43 -6.52 -17.07
C TYR A 42 0.00 -5.49 -16.05
N ILE A 43 0.34 -5.93 -14.81
CA ILE A 43 0.76 -5.04 -13.73
C ILE A 43 2.28 -5.06 -13.63
N ASP A 44 2.90 -3.89 -13.72
CA ASP A 44 4.36 -3.72 -13.73
C ASP A 44 5.02 -4.25 -12.44
N VAL A 45 4.33 -4.10 -11.29
CA VAL A 45 4.75 -4.59 -9.98
C VAL A 45 3.61 -5.40 -9.37
N GLY A 46 3.58 -6.69 -9.64
CA GLY A 46 2.50 -7.56 -9.19
C GLY A 46 2.61 -8.99 -9.71
N VAL A 47 1.61 -9.77 -9.36
CA VAL A 47 1.46 -11.17 -9.75
C VAL A 47 0.08 -11.41 -10.34
N GLU A 48 -0.04 -12.45 -11.15
CA GLU A 48 -1.29 -13.00 -11.64
C GLU A 48 -1.58 -14.33 -10.96
N VAL A 49 -2.81 -14.51 -10.53
CA VAL A 49 -3.31 -15.74 -9.91
C VAL A 49 -4.28 -16.39 -10.89
N HIS A 50 -3.91 -17.55 -11.43
CA HIS A 50 -4.73 -18.31 -12.37
C HIS A 50 -5.73 -19.17 -11.62
N LEU A 51 -7.04 -18.97 -11.90
CA LEU A 51 -8.13 -19.67 -11.21
C LEU A 51 -8.36 -21.08 -11.78
N GLY A 52 -7.90 -21.37 -12.99
CA GLY A 52 -8.00 -22.67 -13.64
C GLY A 52 -9.44 -23.21 -13.69
N SER A 53 -9.66 -24.40 -13.13
CA SER A 53 -11.01 -25.00 -13.06
C SER A 53 -11.98 -24.26 -12.14
N GLN A 54 -11.50 -23.33 -11.34
CA GLN A 54 -12.29 -22.50 -10.43
C GLN A 54 -12.65 -21.13 -11.03
N ALA A 55 -12.43 -20.94 -12.33
CA ALA A 55 -12.78 -19.72 -13.05
C ALA A 55 -14.23 -19.29 -12.78
N ILE A 56 -14.44 -18.01 -12.51
CA ILE A 56 -15.74 -17.47 -12.09
C ILE A 56 -16.54 -17.11 -13.33
N GLN A 57 -17.54 -17.92 -13.62
CA GLN A 57 -18.45 -17.72 -14.75
C GLN A 57 -19.36 -16.51 -14.53
N ARG A 58 -19.88 -15.95 -15.61
CA ARG A 58 -20.87 -14.88 -15.54
C ARG A 58 -22.07 -15.26 -14.66
N GLY A 59 -22.50 -14.36 -13.79
CA GLY A 59 -23.58 -14.56 -12.82
C GLY A 59 -23.19 -15.43 -11.63
N ARG A 60 -21.91 -15.69 -11.45
CA ARG A 60 -21.37 -16.37 -10.27
C ARG A 60 -20.55 -15.41 -9.43
N GLU A 61 -20.37 -15.76 -8.17
CA GLU A 61 -19.54 -15.04 -7.21
C GLU A 61 -18.31 -15.86 -6.81
N GLY A 62 -17.28 -15.19 -6.31
CA GLY A 62 -16.09 -15.83 -5.79
C GLY A 62 -15.43 -15.01 -4.69
N THR A 63 -14.87 -15.72 -3.73
CA THR A 63 -14.03 -15.14 -2.67
C THR A 63 -12.60 -15.60 -2.86
N LEU A 64 -11.73 -14.68 -3.30
CA LEU A 64 -10.31 -14.89 -3.38
C LEU A 64 -9.67 -14.51 -2.05
N HIS A 65 -8.88 -15.42 -1.50
CA HIS A 65 -7.97 -15.16 -0.39
C HIS A 65 -6.54 -15.25 -0.92
N PHE A 66 -5.73 -14.24 -0.63
CA PHE A 66 -4.35 -14.17 -1.10
C PHE A 66 -3.44 -13.72 0.04
N GLU A 67 -2.38 -14.48 0.27
CA GLU A 67 -1.39 -14.22 1.33
C GLU A 67 0.02 -14.17 0.76
N PHE A 68 0.81 -13.24 1.28
CA PHE A 68 2.22 -13.13 0.91
C PHE A 68 3.04 -12.38 1.95
N THR A 69 4.35 -12.58 1.92
CA THR A 69 5.29 -11.85 2.75
C THR A 69 6.01 -10.80 1.93
N MET A 70 5.98 -9.55 2.41
CA MET A 70 6.73 -8.44 1.82
C MET A 70 7.82 -7.98 2.77
N PRO A 71 9.10 -8.08 2.38
CA PRO A 71 10.20 -7.48 3.12
C PRO A 71 10.19 -5.95 2.94
N ASN A 72 10.97 -5.26 3.74
CA ASN A 72 11.28 -3.84 3.53
C ASN A 72 10.05 -2.89 3.49
N MET A 73 9.02 -3.17 4.32
CA MET A 73 7.81 -2.35 4.39
C MET A 73 7.82 -1.33 5.53
N VAL A 74 8.67 -1.52 6.55
CA VAL A 74 8.69 -0.68 7.75
C VAL A 74 9.92 0.22 7.74
N TYR A 75 9.66 1.53 7.81
CA TYR A 75 10.67 2.58 7.77
C TYR A 75 10.79 3.27 9.12
N GLN A 76 11.93 3.89 9.38
CA GLN A 76 12.03 4.86 10.45
C GLN A 76 11.10 6.04 10.15
N ASP A 77 10.33 6.46 11.17
CA ASP A 77 9.45 7.62 11.01
C ASP A 77 10.29 8.89 10.76
N THR A 78 9.82 9.72 9.82
CA THR A 78 10.53 10.94 9.42
C THR A 78 10.31 12.12 10.37
N THR A 79 9.30 12.04 11.22
CA THR A 79 8.93 13.10 12.17
C THR A 79 9.37 12.77 13.60
N ASP A 80 9.52 11.49 13.92
CA ASP A 80 9.90 10.99 15.23
C ASP A 80 10.82 9.78 15.08
N GLN A 81 12.11 9.96 15.37
CA GLN A 81 13.15 8.94 15.19
C GLN A 81 13.00 7.73 16.14
N GLU A 82 12.23 7.86 17.21
CA GLU A 82 11.91 6.77 18.13
C GLU A 82 10.76 5.89 17.63
N LYS A 83 10.17 6.25 16.50
CA LYS A 83 9.07 5.51 15.86
C LYS A 83 9.49 4.84 14.56
N ALA A 84 8.83 3.72 14.31
CA ALA A 84 8.77 3.06 13.03
C ALA A 84 7.44 3.40 12.34
N SER A 85 7.41 3.41 11.03
CA SER A 85 6.21 3.71 10.26
C SER A 85 6.02 2.76 9.09
N LEU A 86 4.76 2.50 8.79
CA LEU A 86 4.29 1.74 7.64
C LEU A 86 3.21 2.55 6.93
N GLN A 87 3.31 2.67 5.62
CA GLN A 87 2.24 3.21 4.78
C GLN A 87 1.87 2.16 3.73
N ILE A 88 0.58 2.00 3.49
CA ILE A 88 0.07 1.03 2.53
C ILE A 88 -1.22 1.56 1.88
N THR A 89 -1.39 1.25 0.61
CA THR A 89 -2.66 1.36 -0.09
C THR A 89 -3.23 -0.05 -0.24
N PRO A 90 -4.42 -0.35 0.29
CA PRO A 90 -5.07 -1.61 0.02
C PRO A 90 -5.39 -1.72 -1.47
N THR A 91 -5.69 -2.92 -1.92
CA THR A 91 -6.04 -3.22 -3.31
C THR A 91 -7.14 -2.29 -3.83
N TRP A 92 -6.94 -1.78 -5.04
CA TRP A 92 -7.98 -1.09 -5.83
C TRP A 92 -8.05 -1.70 -7.23
N PHE A 93 -9.15 -1.46 -7.91
CA PHE A 93 -9.40 -2.01 -9.23
C PHE A 93 -9.57 -0.91 -10.28
N ASP A 94 -9.29 -1.23 -11.52
CA ASP A 94 -9.58 -0.34 -12.63
C ASP A 94 -11.09 -0.08 -12.73
N SER A 95 -11.46 1.17 -13.01
CA SER A 95 -12.85 1.62 -13.15
C SER A 95 -13.60 0.96 -14.30
N ASP A 96 -12.88 0.47 -15.30
CA ASP A 96 -13.44 -0.23 -16.45
C ASP A 96 -13.78 -1.70 -16.11
N LEU A 97 -13.20 -2.24 -15.04
CA LEU A 97 -13.38 -3.62 -14.61
C LEU A 97 -14.41 -3.79 -13.49
N VAL A 98 -14.58 -2.78 -12.63
CA VAL A 98 -15.42 -2.90 -11.44
C VAL A 98 -16.43 -1.76 -11.33
N GLN A 99 -17.68 -2.11 -11.03
CA GLN A 99 -18.77 -1.15 -10.83
C GLN A 99 -19.39 -1.31 -9.44
N GLY A 100 -20.05 -0.25 -8.99
CA GLY A 100 -20.77 -0.23 -7.72
C GLY A 100 -19.92 0.26 -6.55
N SER A 101 -20.40 -0.01 -5.34
CA SER A 101 -19.71 0.25 -4.08
C SER A 101 -19.38 -1.05 -3.37
N THR A 102 -18.42 -1.00 -2.51
CA THR A 102 -17.99 -2.14 -1.69
C THR A 102 -17.75 -1.71 -0.24
N HIS A 103 -17.81 -2.66 0.66
CA HIS A 103 -17.28 -2.51 2.01
C HIS A 103 -15.79 -2.84 1.98
N LEU A 104 -14.96 -1.85 2.29
CA LEU A 104 -13.53 -2.03 2.41
C LEU A 104 -13.11 -1.91 3.86
N GLN A 105 -12.39 -2.89 4.36
CA GLN A 105 -11.78 -2.87 5.68
C GLN A 105 -10.29 -3.16 5.55
N LEU A 106 -9.47 -2.37 6.24
CA LEU A 106 -8.04 -2.60 6.40
C LEU A 106 -7.73 -2.69 7.89
N ALA A 107 -6.98 -3.71 8.28
CA ALA A 107 -6.49 -3.89 9.64
C ALA A 107 -4.97 -4.09 9.63
N ILE A 108 -4.25 -3.27 10.41
CA ILE A 108 -2.81 -3.41 10.61
C ILE A 108 -2.57 -3.88 12.04
N HIS A 109 -2.03 -5.09 12.17
CA HIS A 109 -1.65 -5.67 13.45
C HIS A 109 -0.25 -5.17 13.81
N ILE A 110 -0.17 -4.42 14.90
CA ILE A 110 1.09 -3.89 15.42
C ILE A 110 1.84 -5.01 16.17
N PRO A 111 3.17 -5.03 16.17
CA PRO A 111 3.93 -5.99 16.98
C PRO A 111 3.56 -5.92 18.47
N GLU A 112 3.79 -7.01 19.20
CA GLU A 112 3.55 -7.07 20.65
C GLU A 112 4.39 -6.04 21.43
N GLY A 113 3.91 -5.65 22.61
CA GLY A 113 4.60 -4.72 23.50
C GLY A 113 4.39 -3.25 23.16
N VAL A 114 3.31 -2.94 22.42
CA VAL A 114 2.89 -1.57 22.10
C VAL A 114 1.54 -1.30 22.74
N GLU A 115 1.42 -0.17 23.43
CA GLU A 115 0.14 0.28 24.00
C GLU A 115 -0.71 1.03 22.95
N PRO A 116 -2.05 1.04 23.08
CA PRO A 116 -2.92 1.68 22.08
C PRO A 116 -2.68 3.18 21.88
N ASP A 117 -2.24 3.91 22.90
CA ASP A 117 -1.94 5.35 22.83
C ASP A 117 -0.61 5.66 22.14
N GLU A 118 0.29 4.68 22.05
CA GLU A 118 1.56 4.81 21.31
C GLU A 118 1.39 4.68 19.80
N VAL A 119 0.25 4.14 19.33
CA VAL A 119 -0.04 3.94 17.91
C VAL A 119 -0.74 5.17 17.34
N VAL A 120 -0.10 5.80 16.35
CA VAL A 120 -0.55 7.05 15.74
C VAL A 120 -0.82 6.81 14.26
N TYR A 121 -1.93 7.36 13.75
CA TYR A 121 -2.21 7.29 12.32
C TYR A 121 -1.34 8.26 11.50
N GLN A 122 -1.16 7.89 10.25
CA GLN A 122 -0.64 8.76 9.20
C GLN A 122 -1.62 8.80 8.03
N LYS A 123 -1.68 9.95 7.34
CA LYS A 123 -2.55 10.21 6.19
C LYS A 123 -4.04 10.23 6.54
N GLN A 124 -4.61 9.15 7.04
CA GLN A 124 -6.01 9.04 7.40
C GLN A 124 -6.18 8.51 8.83
N GLU A 125 -7.09 9.11 9.57
CA GLU A 125 -7.42 8.72 10.94
C GLU A 125 -8.00 7.30 10.99
N PHE A 126 -7.73 6.57 12.08
CA PHE A 126 -8.32 5.26 12.32
C PHE A 126 -9.83 5.37 12.46
N SER A 127 -10.57 4.43 11.88
CA SER A 127 -11.97 4.22 12.23
C SER A 127 -12.12 3.63 13.62
N ASN A 128 -11.17 2.76 14.01
CA ASN A 128 -11.11 2.15 15.33
C ASN A 128 -9.69 1.65 15.66
N LYS A 129 -9.42 1.45 16.96
CA LYS A 129 -8.29 0.65 17.45
C LYS A 129 -8.83 -0.44 18.39
N ALA A 130 -8.38 -1.66 18.21
CA ALA A 130 -8.77 -2.81 19.02
C ALA A 130 -7.54 -3.53 19.58
N LEU A 131 -7.76 -4.33 20.64
CA LEU A 131 -6.75 -5.30 21.09
C LEU A 131 -7.18 -6.69 20.62
N PHE A 132 -6.26 -7.40 20.01
CA PHE A 132 -6.45 -8.76 19.56
C PHE A 132 -5.19 -9.58 19.83
N ASN A 133 -5.29 -10.60 20.67
CA ASN A 133 -4.17 -11.44 21.13
C ASN A 133 -2.97 -10.58 21.61
N ASP A 134 -3.23 -9.65 22.54
CA ASP A 134 -2.25 -8.72 23.12
C ASP A 134 -1.52 -7.81 22.13
N ARG A 135 -2.09 -7.66 20.93
CA ARG A 135 -1.60 -6.73 19.89
C ARG A 135 -2.61 -5.64 19.62
N VAL A 136 -2.12 -4.43 19.44
CA VAL A 136 -2.93 -3.33 18.93
C VAL A 136 -3.21 -3.57 17.45
N VAL A 137 -4.47 -3.45 17.07
CA VAL A 137 -4.92 -3.50 15.68
C VAL A 137 -5.48 -2.13 15.31
N ALA A 138 -4.83 -1.48 14.36
CA ALA A 138 -5.31 -0.25 13.77
C ALA A 138 -6.26 -0.58 12.60
N ILE A 139 -7.48 -0.04 12.63
CA ILE A 139 -8.54 -0.41 11.71
C ILE A 139 -9.02 0.84 10.96
N TRP A 140 -9.11 0.72 9.64
CA TRP A 140 -9.83 1.65 8.77
C TRP A 140 -10.96 0.90 8.10
N GLU A 141 -12.12 1.54 8.03
CA GLU A 141 -13.32 0.96 7.50
C GLU A 141 -14.08 1.98 6.65
N TRP A 142 -14.44 1.56 5.46
CA TRP A 142 -15.24 2.32 4.51
C TRP A 142 -16.46 1.46 4.12
N PRO A 143 -17.60 1.64 4.81
CA PRO A 143 -18.79 0.80 4.61
C PRO A 143 -19.31 0.81 3.18
N GLU A 144 -19.21 1.97 2.52
CA GLU A 144 -19.57 2.16 1.12
C GLU A 144 -18.51 2.99 0.41
N THR A 145 -17.64 2.36 -0.33
CA THR A 145 -16.64 3.08 -1.12
C THR A 145 -16.53 2.50 -2.52
N LYS A 146 -16.03 3.32 -3.45
CA LYS A 146 -15.64 2.85 -4.77
C LYS A 146 -14.23 2.25 -4.66
N ILE A 147 -14.13 0.94 -4.85
CA ILE A 147 -12.86 0.21 -4.82
C ILE A 147 -11.91 0.57 -5.98
N THR A 148 -12.33 1.49 -6.85
CA THR A 148 -11.52 2.07 -7.93
C THR A 148 -10.67 3.27 -7.48
N ARG A 149 -10.66 3.58 -6.18
CA ARG A 149 -9.86 4.67 -5.59
C ARG A 149 -8.79 4.10 -4.67
N GLU A 150 -7.65 4.75 -4.69
CA GLU A 150 -6.61 4.51 -3.70
C GLU A 150 -7.03 5.02 -2.32
N HIS A 151 -6.81 4.19 -1.31
CA HIS A 151 -7.01 4.53 0.11
C HIS A 151 -5.68 4.43 0.85
N LEU A 152 -4.81 5.43 0.65
CA LEU A 152 -3.52 5.46 1.33
C LEU A 152 -3.71 5.70 2.82
N VAL A 153 -3.28 4.75 3.62
CA VAL A 153 -3.23 4.84 5.08
C VAL A 153 -1.82 4.64 5.58
N GLY A 154 -1.59 4.97 6.83
CA GLY A 154 -0.32 4.72 7.48
C GLY A 154 -0.44 4.72 8.99
N VAL A 155 0.54 4.10 9.61
CA VAL A 155 0.65 3.96 11.05
C VAL A 155 2.09 4.18 11.49
N SER A 156 2.25 4.88 12.63
CA SER A 156 3.52 4.99 13.35
C SER A 156 3.36 4.35 14.72
N PHE A 157 4.38 3.62 15.15
CA PHE A 157 4.44 2.91 16.42
C PHE A 157 5.88 2.88 16.94
N PRO A 158 6.13 2.57 18.22
CA PRO A 158 7.47 2.61 18.80
C PRO A 158 8.47 1.70 18.06
N LYS A 159 9.62 2.25 17.69
CA LYS A 159 10.70 1.52 16.98
C LYS A 159 11.27 0.36 17.81
N ARG A 160 11.18 0.43 19.15
CA ARG A 160 11.72 -0.58 20.08
C ARG A 160 11.19 -2.00 19.86
N VAL A 161 10.00 -2.15 19.26
CA VAL A 161 9.40 -3.47 19.00
C VAL A 161 9.84 -4.07 17.65
N MET A 162 10.62 -3.34 16.86
CA MET A 162 11.12 -3.80 15.57
C MET A 162 12.56 -4.28 15.68
N GLN A 163 12.86 -5.44 15.10
CA GLN A 163 14.24 -5.92 14.99
C GLN A 163 15.05 -5.08 14.01
N LYS A 164 14.41 -4.57 12.95
CA LYS A 164 15.02 -3.76 11.92
C LYS A 164 13.97 -2.83 11.31
N VAL A 165 14.38 -1.60 11.05
CA VAL A 165 13.63 -0.63 10.24
C VAL A 165 14.53 -0.12 9.13
N ILE A 166 13.94 0.32 8.04
CA ILE A 166 14.68 0.96 6.94
C ILE A 166 14.91 2.41 7.32
N GLU A 167 16.18 2.81 7.39
CA GLU A 167 16.56 4.20 7.58
C GLU A 167 16.71 4.87 6.21
N MET A 168 15.99 5.96 5.99
CA MET A 168 16.16 6.75 4.78
C MET A 168 17.43 7.58 4.89
N ASN A 169 18.25 7.55 3.85
CA ASN A 169 19.40 8.45 3.76
C ASN A 169 18.94 9.90 3.49
N ILE A 170 19.84 10.87 3.72
CA ILE A 170 19.52 12.30 3.56
C ILE A 170 18.96 12.62 2.17
N PHE A 171 19.45 11.96 1.13
CA PHE A 171 18.97 12.18 -0.24
C PHE A 171 17.53 11.68 -0.44
N GLN A 172 17.19 10.53 0.11
CA GLN A 172 15.82 9.98 0.09
C GLN A 172 14.86 10.84 0.90
N LEU A 173 15.29 11.32 2.08
CA LEU A 173 14.51 12.25 2.91
C LEU A 173 14.26 13.57 2.17
N THR A 174 15.28 14.12 1.49
CA THR A 174 15.15 15.35 0.71
C THR A 174 14.20 15.16 -0.47
N ASN A 175 14.31 14.07 -1.21
CA ASN A 175 13.40 13.77 -2.31
C ASN A 175 11.96 13.59 -1.81
N LYS A 176 11.75 12.85 -0.73
CA LYS A 176 10.43 12.70 -0.10
C LYS A 176 9.86 14.05 0.30
N TRP A 177 10.68 14.89 0.98
CA TRP A 177 10.25 16.22 1.40
C TRP A 177 9.87 17.11 0.22
N LEU A 178 10.63 17.08 -0.88
CA LEU A 178 10.31 17.81 -2.12
C LEU A 178 9.01 17.33 -2.75
N THR A 179 8.77 16.03 -2.77
CA THR A 179 7.53 15.43 -3.29
C THR A 179 6.32 15.81 -2.44
N ASP A 180 6.48 15.79 -1.12
CA ASP A 180 5.42 16.16 -0.18
C ASP A 180 5.13 17.69 -0.18
N ASN A 181 6.06 18.50 -0.71
CA ASN A 181 5.95 19.97 -0.78
C ASN A 181 6.15 20.51 -2.21
N PRO A 182 5.24 20.22 -3.15
CA PRO A 182 5.43 20.57 -4.56
C PRO A 182 5.54 22.07 -4.83
N MET A 183 4.93 22.92 -4.01
CA MET A 183 5.07 24.39 -4.12
C MET A 183 6.49 24.86 -3.80
N THR A 184 7.17 24.21 -2.85
CA THR A 184 8.58 24.51 -2.53
C THR A 184 9.51 24.11 -3.67
N TYR A 185 9.22 22.99 -4.33
CA TYR A 185 9.93 22.56 -5.53
C TYR A 185 9.83 23.59 -6.66
N LEU A 186 8.62 24.12 -6.91
CA LEU A 186 8.39 25.20 -7.87
C LEU A 186 9.15 26.48 -7.49
N MET A 187 9.13 26.90 -6.23
CA MET A 187 9.86 28.07 -5.76
C MET A 187 11.37 27.93 -5.93
N LEU A 188 11.94 26.75 -5.61
CA LEU A 188 13.36 26.47 -5.84
C LEU A 188 13.72 26.51 -7.33
N GLY A 189 12.85 26.02 -8.21
CA GLY A 189 13.02 26.10 -9.65
C GLY A 189 13.05 27.54 -10.16
N VAL A 190 12.08 28.36 -9.75
CA VAL A 190 11.99 29.78 -10.11
C VAL A 190 13.20 30.55 -9.61
N PHE A 191 13.64 30.30 -8.37
CA PHE A 191 14.79 30.94 -7.75
C PHE A 191 16.09 30.63 -8.51
N ASN A 192 16.30 29.37 -8.91
CA ASN A 192 17.45 28.98 -9.71
C ASN A 192 17.47 29.66 -11.08
N VAL A 193 16.33 29.77 -11.77
CA VAL A 193 16.22 30.48 -13.04
C VAL A 193 16.54 31.97 -12.88
N ALA A 194 16.08 32.59 -11.80
CA ALA A 194 16.37 33.99 -11.48
C ALA A 194 17.85 34.23 -11.23
N ILE A 195 18.53 33.34 -10.48
CA ILE A 195 19.98 33.43 -10.23
C ILE A 195 20.75 33.26 -11.53
N LEU A 196 20.41 32.26 -12.37
CA LEU A 196 21.09 32.03 -13.63
C LEU A 196 20.95 33.23 -14.57
N ARG A 197 19.75 33.84 -14.66
CA ARG A 197 19.54 35.09 -15.39
C ARG A 197 20.39 36.24 -14.87
N PHE A 198 20.40 36.43 -13.54
CA PHE A 198 21.19 37.48 -12.92
C PHE A 198 22.69 37.34 -13.20
N LEU A 199 23.21 36.12 -13.09
CA LEU A 199 24.61 35.83 -13.42
C LEU A 199 24.92 36.07 -14.89
N PHE A 200 24.03 35.65 -15.79
CA PHE A 200 24.21 35.84 -17.23
C PHE A 200 24.24 37.33 -17.61
N PHE A 201 23.37 38.14 -17.06
CA PHE A 201 23.36 39.60 -17.33
C PHE A 201 24.48 40.38 -16.65
N ARG A 202 25.21 39.79 -15.71
CA ARG A 202 26.34 40.46 -15.04
C ARG A 202 27.69 40.19 -15.73
N PHE A 203 27.75 39.18 -16.57
CA PHE A 203 28.96 38.78 -17.30
C PHE A 203 28.89 38.99 -18.82
N THR A 204 27.82 39.57 -19.32
CA THR A 204 27.70 40.14 -20.67
C THR A 204 27.66 41.65 -20.61
#